data_edd676f22c5386fdaaba9662f8095516
#
_entry.id   edd676f22c5386fdaaba9662f8095516
#
_cell.length_a   1.000
_cell.length_b   1.000
_cell.length_c   1.000
_cell.angle_alpha   90.00
_cell.angle_beta   90.00
_cell.angle_gamma   90.00
#
_symmetry.space_group_name_H-M   'P 1'
#
loop_
_entity.id
_entity.type
_entity.pdbx_description
1 polymer ?
#
loop_
_entity_poly.entity_id
_entity_poly.type
_entity_poly.pdbx_seq_one_letter_code
_entity_poly.pdbx_strand_id
1 'polypeptide(L)'
;MQNKIKIENPVVELDGDEMTRIIWKIIKEKLILPFLDIDLLYYDLGIEERDNTNDEITINAANAIKKYGVGVKCATITPDEARVEEFNLKQMWKSPNGTIRNILGGTVFREPIICKNIPKLVPSWTNPIVIGRHAFGDQYRATDFKVPGKGKLEIK
;
A
#
# COMPACT_ATOMS: atom_id res chain seq x y z
N MET A 1 -35.81 -1.75 -6.58
CA MET A 1 -34.43 -1.87 -5.99
C MET A 1 -33.59 -2.59 -7.01
N GLN A 2 -32.47 -2.01 -7.39
CA GLN A 2 -31.55 -2.64 -8.34
C GLN A 2 -30.93 -3.86 -7.65
N ASN A 3 -31.02 -5.04 -8.28
CA ASN A 3 -30.37 -6.23 -7.72
C ASN A 3 -28.86 -6.01 -7.71
N LYS A 4 -28.25 -5.97 -6.52
CA LYS A 4 -26.82 -5.88 -6.38
C LYS A 4 -26.16 -7.19 -6.81
N ILE A 5 -24.97 -7.09 -7.39
CA ILE A 5 -24.15 -8.24 -7.73
C ILE A 5 -23.52 -8.75 -6.43
N LYS A 6 -23.79 -10.00 -6.09
CA LYS A 6 -23.21 -10.62 -4.89
C LYS A 6 -21.76 -11.01 -5.15
N ILE A 7 -20.89 -10.59 -4.23
CA ILE A 7 -19.47 -10.96 -4.21
C ILE A 7 -19.25 -11.99 -3.11
N GLU A 8 -18.75 -13.16 -3.47
CA GLU A 8 -18.65 -14.29 -2.53
C GLU A 8 -17.48 -14.15 -1.56
N ASN A 9 -16.35 -13.58 -2.03
CA ASN A 9 -15.16 -13.42 -1.20
C ASN A 9 -15.08 -11.99 -0.67
N PRO A 10 -14.73 -11.81 0.63
CA PRO A 10 -14.50 -10.48 1.17
C PRO A 10 -13.28 -9.83 0.54
N VAL A 11 -13.29 -8.50 0.50
CA VAL A 11 -12.15 -7.70 0.08
C VAL A 11 -11.58 -6.97 1.28
N VAL A 12 -10.27 -7.04 1.47
CA VAL A 12 -9.58 -6.33 2.54
C VAL A 12 -9.44 -4.87 2.14
N GLU A 13 -10.03 -3.99 2.93
CA GLU A 13 -10.02 -2.55 2.72
C GLU A 13 -8.96 -1.91 3.63
N LEU A 14 -7.95 -1.29 3.04
CA LEU A 14 -6.90 -0.58 3.74
C LEU A 14 -7.07 0.91 3.50
N ASP A 15 -7.71 1.59 4.45
CA ASP A 15 -7.90 3.03 4.38
C ASP A 15 -6.57 3.76 4.56
N GLY A 16 -6.55 5.02 4.17
CA GLY A 16 -5.32 5.81 4.11
C GLY A 16 -5.43 7.14 4.81
N ASP A 17 -4.58 8.05 4.40
CA ASP A 17 -4.48 9.37 4.97
C ASP A 17 -5.08 10.45 4.07
N GLU A 18 -5.38 11.59 4.67
CA GLU A 18 -5.70 12.86 4.01
C GLU A 18 -6.80 12.71 2.93
N MET A 19 -6.57 13.29 1.77
CA MET A 19 -7.53 13.33 0.66
C MET A 19 -7.92 11.93 0.16
N THR A 20 -7.04 10.95 0.22
CA THR A 20 -7.33 9.61 -0.29
C THR A 20 -8.42 8.90 0.51
N ARG A 21 -8.48 9.13 1.81
CA ARG A 21 -9.56 8.65 2.68
C ARG A 21 -10.94 9.21 2.24
N ILE A 22 -10.99 10.51 1.95
CA ILE A 22 -12.21 11.18 1.51
C ILE A 22 -12.65 10.65 0.14
N ILE A 23 -11.72 10.57 -0.81
CA ILE A 23 -11.99 10.07 -2.17
C ILE A 23 -12.44 8.61 -2.11
N TRP A 24 -11.79 7.77 -1.33
CA TRP A 24 -12.15 6.37 -1.19
C TRP A 24 -13.56 6.18 -0.61
N LYS A 25 -13.91 6.98 0.39
CA LYS A 25 -15.27 7.00 0.92
C LYS A 25 -16.30 7.29 -0.17
N ILE A 26 -16.06 8.32 -0.98
CA ILE A 26 -16.94 8.68 -2.10
C ILE A 26 -17.05 7.55 -3.12
N ILE A 27 -15.93 6.89 -3.45
CA ILE A 27 -15.90 5.76 -4.37
C ILE A 27 -16.74 4.60 -3.81
N LYS A 28 -16.57 4.24 -2.55
CA LYS A 28 -17.39 3.20 -1.92
C LYS A 28 -18.87 3.51 -1.99
N GLU A 29 -19.25 4.70 -1.55
CA GLU A 29 -20.65 5.08 -1.42
C GLU A 29 -21.36 5.25 -2.77
N LYS A 30 -20.65 5.71 -3.80
CA LYS A 30 -21.25 6.04 -5.09
C LYS A 30 -21.02 5.01 -6.19
N LEU A 31 -19.90 4.28 -6.16
CA LEU A 31 -19.49 3.41 -7.26
C LEU A 31 -19.41 1.93 -6.89
N ILE A 32 -19.35 1.59 -5.60
CA ILE A 32 -19.20 0.20 -5.15
C ILE A 32 -20.49 -0.28 -4.48
N LEU A 33 -20.82 0.26 -3.33
CA LEU A 33 -21.92 -0.23 -2.49
C LEU A 33 -23.32 -0.11 -3.12
N PRO A 34 -23.61 0.79 -4.03
CA PRO A 34 -24.89 0.78 -4.73
C PRO A 34 -25.09 -0.41 -5.66
N PHE A 35 -24.01 -0.98 -6.20
CA PHE A 35 -24.03 -2.01 -7.23
C PHE A 35 -23.61 -3.38 -6.74
N LEU A 36 -22.80 -3.45 -5.70
CA LEU A 36 -22.24 -4.67 -5.18
C LEU A 36 -22.75 -4.97 -3.76
N ASP A 37 -23.07 -6.23 -3.52
CA ASP A 37 -23.23 -6.80 -2.19
C ASP A 37 -21.89 -7.46 -1.84
N ILE A 38 -21.05 -6.71 -1.17
CA ILE A 38 -19.64 -7.04 -0.89
C ILE A 38 -19.32 -6.83 0.58
N ASP A 39 -18.59 -7.77 1.14
CA ASP A 39 -18.06 -7.68 2.50
C ASP A 39 -16.67 -7.02 2.46
N LEU A 40 -16.54 -5.86 3.12
CA LEU A 40 -15.30 -5.09 3.20
C LEU A 40 -14.70 -5.24 4.59
N LEU A 41 -13.54 -5.91 4.67
CA LEU A 41 -12.78 -6.05 5.91
C LEU A 41 -11.88 -4.82 6.09
N TYR A 42 -12.34 -3.93 6.94
CA TYR A 42 -11.75 -2.60 7.13
C TYR A 42 -10.52 -2.62 8.04
N TYR A 43 -9.43 -2.00 7.57
CA TYR A 43 -8.21 -1.71 8.32
C TYR A 43 -7.84 -0.23 8.11
N ASP A 44 -7.74 0.52 9.19
CA ASP A 44 -7.28 1.91 9.13
C ASP A 44 -5.75 1.96 9.12
N LEU A 45 -5.17 2.31 7.95
CA LEU A 45 -3.73 2.50 7.80
C LEU A 45 -3.33 3.99 7.83
N GLY A 46 -4.19 4.84 8.36
CA GLY A 46 -3.84 6.23 8.65
C GLY A 46 -2.68 6.31 9.63
N ILE A 47 -1.88 7.37 9.51
CA ILE A 47 -0.64 7.50 10.28
C ILE A 47 -0.87 7.47 11.79
N GLU A 48 -1.98 8.02 12.27
CA GLU A 48 -2.33 8.03 13.68
C GLU A 48 -2.62 6.63 14.22
N GLU A 49 -3.43 5.84 13.50
CA GLU A 49 -3.76 4.47 13.92
C GLU A 49 -2.54 3.54 13.82
N ARG A 50 -1.69 3.76 12.84
CA ARG A 50 -0.41 3.05 12.74
C ARG A 50 0.50 3.36 13.93
N ASP A 51 0.55 4.62 14.36
CA ASP A 51 1.32 5.01 15.54
C ASP A 51 0.72 4.43 16.82
N ASN A 52 -0.60 4.49 16.99
CA ASN A 52 -1.30 3.90 18.13
C ASN A 52 -1.02 2.42 18.29
N THR A 53 -1.05 1.67 17.19
CA THR A 53 -0.84 0.22 17.15
C THR A 53 0.61 -0.22 17.00
N ASN A 54 1.57 0.71 17.02
CA ASN A 54 2.98 0.44 16.71
C ASN A 54 3.17 -0.29 15.36
N ASP A 55 2.40 0.13 14.37
CA ASP A 55 2.32 -0.41 13.00
C ASP A 55 1.83 -1.87 12.90
N GLU A 56 1.32 -2.47 13.98
CA GLU A 56 0.73 -3.81 13.94
C GLU A 56 -0.47 -3.90 13.00
N ILE A 57 -1.24 -2.81 12.86
CA ILE A 57 -2.38 -2.74 11.95
C ILE A 57 -1.96 -3.03 10.50
N THR A 58 -0.79 -2.57 10.07
CA THR A 58 -0.24 -2.84 8.73
C THR A 58 0.07 -4.33 8.53
N ILE A 59 0.63 -4.97 9.56
CA ILE A 59 0.95 -6.41 9.55
C ILE A 59 -0.34 -7.23 9.49
N ASN A 60 -1.32 -6.87 10.31
CA ASN A 60 -2.61 -7.54 10.37
C ASN A 60 -3.36 -7.42 9.04
N ALA A 61 -3.37 -6.23 8.43
CA ALA A 61 -3.97 -6.00 7.12
C ALA A 61 -3.28 -6.84 6.03
N ALA A 62 -1.95 -6.91 6.02
CA ALA A 62 -1.20 -7.72 5.07
C ALA A 62 -1.51 -9.22 5.21
N ASN A 63 -1.61 -9.72 6.44
CA ASN A 63 -1.98 -11.10 6.70
C ASN A 63 -3.42 -11.39 6.30
N ALA A 64 -4.33 -10.44 6.48
CA ALA A 64 -5.70 -10.55 5.98
C ALA A 64 -5.73 -10.66 4.44
N ILE A 65 -4.97 -9.84 3.73
CA ILE A 65 -4.84 -9.96 2.27
C ILE A 65 -4.30 -11.34 1.88
N LYS A 66 -3.29 -11.84 2.58
CA LYS A 66 -2.73 -13.16 2.33
C LYS A 66 -3.77 -14.28 2.52
N LYS A 67 -4.68 -14.10 3.48
CA LYS A 67 -5.75 -15.05 3.76
C LYS A 67 -6.88 -15.01 2.73
N TYR A 68 -7.32 -13.81 2.36
CA TYR A 68 -8.51 -13.62 1.51
C TYR A 68 -8.18 -13.40 0.03
N GLY A 69 -6.92 -13.21 -0.31
CA GLY A 69 -6.43 -13.17 -1.69
C GLY A 69 -6.52 -11.81 -2.38
N VAL A 70 -7.25 -10.84 -1.83
CA VAL A 70 -7.42 -9.53 -2.46
C VAL A 70 -7.54 -8.41 -1.43
N GLY A 71 -6.94 -7.27 -1.74
CA GLY A 71 -7.05 -6.06 -0.94
C GLY A 71 -6.97 -4.80 -1.79
N VAL A 72 -7.62 -3.75 -1.31
CA VAL A 72 -7.57 -2.41 -1.90
C VAL A 72 -6.93 -1.47 -0.88
N LYS A 73 -5.87 -0.79 -1.29
CA LYS A 73 -5.12 0.11 -0.41
C LYS A 73 -5.17 1.54 -0.90
N CYS A 74 -5.57 2.43 0.00
CA CYS A 74 -5.44 3.87 -0.18
C CYS A 74 -4.00 4.34 0.02
N ALA A 75 -3.67 5.54 -0.42
CA ALA A 75 -2.38 6.15 -0.14
C ALA A 75 -2.23 6.44 1.35
N THR A 76 -1.03 6.24 1.87
CA THR A 76 -0.67 6.42 3.26
C THR A 76 0.54 7.34 3.38
N ILE A 77 0.61 8.11 4.46
CA ILE A 77 1.78 8.91 4.78
C ILE A 77 2.95 7.97 5.13
N THR A 78 4.11 8.22 4.52
CA THR A 78 5.40 7.71 5.00
C THR A 78 6.08 8.90 5.67
N PRO A 79 6.16 8.92 7.01
CA PRO A 79 6.63 10.10 7.71
C PRO A 79 8.14 10.32 7.49
N ASP A 80 8.48 11.57 7.32
CA ASP A 80 9.83 12.13 7.51
C ASP A 80 9.89 12.83 8.88
N GLU A 81 11.00 13.47 9.19
CA GLU A 81 11.20 14.17 10.47
C GLU A 81 10.12 15.23 10.72
N ALA A 82 9.74 15.98 9.69
CA ALA A 82 8.73 17.03 9.79
C ALA A 82 7.34 16.45 10.10
N ARG A 83 6.99 15.33 9.47
CA ARG A 83 5.72 14.63 9.73
C ARG A 83 5.71 13.95 11.11
N VAL A 84 6.84 13.46 11.58
CA VAL A 84 6.96 12.93 12.96
C VAL A 84 6.64 14.02 13.97
N GLU A 85 7.15 15.22 13.77
CA GLU A 85 6.87 16.37 14.65
C GLU A 85 5.42 16.85 14.51
N GLU A 86 4.92 17.00 13.28
CA GLU A 86 3.54 17.44 12.99
C GLU A 86 2.47 16.57 13.65
N PHE A 87 2.62 15.25 13.56
CA PHE A 87 1.67 14.28 14.11
C PHE A 87 2.04 13.77 15.50
N ASN A 88 3.14 14.28 16.08
CA ASN A 88 3.67 13.85 17.39
C ASN A 88 3.81 12.31 17.47
N LEU A 89 4.43 11.71 16.44
CA LEU A 89 4.57 10.28 16.35
C LEU A 89 5.66 9.74 17.27
N LYS A 90 5.50 8.51 17.74
CA LYS A 90 6.47 7.80 18.57
C LYS A 90 7.81 7.59 17.86
N GLN A 91 7.76 7.43 16.53
CA GLN A 91 8.93 7.26 15.69
C GLN A 91 8.61 7.47 14.20
N MET A 92 9.66 7.52 13.38
CA MET A 92 9.53 7.56 11.92
C MET A 92 9.20 6.16 11.37
N TRP A 93 7.90 5.88 11.22
CA TRP A 93 7.40 4.59 10.73
C TRP A 93 7.83 4.30 9.30
N LYS A 94 8.14 3.03 9.02
CA LYS A 94 8.45 2.58 7.66
C LYS A 94 7.23 2.67 6.75
N SER A 95 7.47 2.69 5.44
CA SER A 95 6.38 2.69 4.46
C SER A 95 5.54 1.41 4.56
N PRO A 96 4.22 1.51 4.76
CA PRO A 96 3.33 0.34 4.78
C PRO A 96 3.38 -0.45 3.47
N ASN A 97 3.64 0.23 2.35
CA ASN A 97 3.78 -0.44 1.06
C ASN A 97 4.91 -1.47 1.04
N GLY A 98 6.04 -1.14 1.66
CA GLY A 98 7.18 -2.06 1.82
C GLY A 98 6.82 -3.26 2.70
N THR A 99 6.24 -2.99 3.87
CA THR A 99 5.82 -4.02 4.83
C THR A 99 4.83 -5.00 4.20
N ILE A 100 3.78 -4.50 3.56
CA ILE A 100 2.76 -5.32 2.91
C ILE A 100 3.38 -6.19 1.80
N ARG A 101 4.18 -5.61 0.90
CA ARG A 101 4.82 -6.37 -0.18
C ARG A 101 5.73 -7.47 0.35
N ASN A 102 6.49 -7.19 1.40
CA ASN A 102 7.38 -8.17 2.01
C ASN A 102 6.61 -9.35 2.63
N ILE A 103 5.52 -9.07 3.33
CA ILE A 103 4.66 -10.10 3.94
C ILE A 103 4.00 -10.96 2.85
N LEU A 104 3.52 -10.34 1.78
CA LEU A 104 2.89 -11.03 0.67
C LEU A 104 3.88 -11.77 -0.22
N GLY A 105 5.19 -11.47 -0.14
CA GLY A 105 6.21 -11.99 -1.05
C GLY A 105 5.96 -11.57 -2.50
N GLY A 106 5.32 -10.43 -2.68
CA GLY A 106 4.75 -10.01 -3.95
C GLY A 106 5.73 -9.35 -4.90
N THR A 107 5.44 -9.48 -6.17
CA THR A 107 6.05 -8.71 -7.25
C THR A 107 4.99 -7.79 -7.85
N VAL A 108 5.35 -6.54 -8.12
CA VAL A 108 4.47 -5.58 -8.79
C VAL A 108 4.91 -5.45 -10.23
N PHE A 109 4.02 -5.83 -11.15
CA PHE A 109 4.19 -5.56 -12.56
C PHE A 109 3.39 -4.32 -12.95
N ARG A 110 4.05 -3.44 -13.70
CA ARG A 110 3.40 -2.27 -14.30
C ARG A 110 3.49 -2.42 -15.80
N GLU A 111 2.33 -2.55 -16.43
CA GLU A 111 2.16 -2.62 -17.87
C GLU A 111 1.43 -1.37 -18.35
N PRO A 112 1.88 -0.72 -19.44
CA PRO A 112 1.19 0.45 -19.96
C PRO A 112 -0.17 0.07 -20.55
N ILE A 113 -1.18 0.85 -20.22
CA ILE A 113 -2.48 0.76 -20.88
C ILE A 113 -2.38 1.52 -22.20
N ILE A 114 -2.48 0.80 -23.31
CA ILE A 114 -2.38 1.38 -24.65
C ILE A 114 -3.78 1.53 -25.25
N CYS A 115 -4.20 2.77 -25.44
CA CYS A 115 -5.44 3.10 -26.11
C CYS A 115 -5.18 3.38 -27.59
N LYS A 116 -5.91 2.72 -28.50
CA LYS A 116 -5.70 2.84 -29.96
C LYS A 116 -5.88 4.24 -30.51
N ASN A 117 -6.75 5.02 -29.87
CA ASN A 117 -7.15 6.38 -30.31
C ASN A 117 -6.40 7.49 -29.54
N ILE A 118 -5.47 7.15 -28.66
CA ILE A 118 -4.66 8.13 -27.93
C ILE A 118 -3.21 8.02 -28.41
N PRO A 119 -2.61 9.11 -28.91
CA PRO A 119 -1.21 9.11 -29.35
C PRO A 119 -0.28 8.76 -28.17
N LYS A 120 0.72 7.94 -28.44
CA LYS A 120 1.77 7.65 -27.43
C LYS A 120 2.66 8.86 -27.24
N LEU A 121 3.13 9.08 -25.99
CA LEU A 121 4.11 10.11 -25.68
C LEU A 121 5.42 9.95 -26.46
N VAL A 122 5.83 8.71 -26.71
CA VAL A 122 6.99 8.37 -27.55
C VAL A 122 6.51 7.50 -28.70
N PRO A 123 6.19 8.08 -29.87
CA PRO A 123 5.58 7.35 -30.99
C PRO A 123 6.43 6.18 -31.52
N SER A 124 7.77 6.29 -31.42
CA SER A 124 8.71 5.27 -31.86
C SER A 124 8.74 4.00 -31.00
N TRP A 125 8.17 4.04 -29.81
CA TRP A 125 8.09 2.84 -28.96
C TRP A 125 6.93 1.96 -29.39
N THR A 126 7.25 0.91 -30.14
CA THR A 126 6.26 0.00 -30.71
C THR A 126 5.86 -1.14 -29.77
N ASN A 127 6.77 -1.52 -28.87
CA ASN A 127 6.55 -2.59 -27.91
C ASN A 127 6.22 -2.04 -26.52
N PRO A 128 5.38 -2.72 -25.74
CA PRO A 128 5.13 -2.34 -24.35
C PRO A 128 6.40 -2.56 -23.51
N ILE A 129 6.63 -1.64 -22.58
CA ILE A 129 7.68 -1.78 -21.57
C ILE A 129 7.02 -2.20 -20.28
N VAL A 130 7.33 -3.39 -19.79
CA VAL A 130 6.85 -3.91 -18.53
C VAL A 130 7.90 -3.69 -17.45
N ILE A 131 7.52 -3.05 -16.34
CA ILE A 131 8.41 -2.81 -15.21
C ILE A 131 8.01 -3.76 -14.08
N GLY A 132 8.92 -4.68 -13.73
CA GLY A 132 8.77 -5.54 -12.56
C GLY A 132 9.45 -4.92 -11.34
N ARG A 133 8.75 -4.92 -10.21
CA ARG A 133 9.27 -4.50 -8.92
C ARG A 133 9.07 -5.62 -7.90
N HIS A 134 10.14 -6.15 -7.36
CA HIS A 134 10.09 -7.25 -6.40
C HIS A 134 10.21 -6.76 -4.96
N ALA A 135 9.75 -7.59 -4.01
CA ALA A 135 9.79 -7.31 -2.57
C ALA A 135 11.18 -7.49 -1.94
N PHE A 136 12.14 -8.00 -2.68
CA PHE A 136 13.46 -8.38 -2.18
C PHE A 136 14.57 -7.39 -2.53
N GLY A 137 14.22 -6.21 -3.05
CA GLY A 137 15.18 -5.14 -3.35
C GLY A 137 15.76 -4.50 -2.08
N ASP A 138 17.01 -4.10 -2.15
CA ASP A 138 17.78 -3.54 -1.03
C ASP A 138 17.10 -2.35 -0.37
N GLN A 139 16.44 -1.50 -1.14
CA GLN A 139 15.71 -0.34 -0.64
C GLN A 139 14.64 -0.68 0.41
N TYR A 140 14.03 -1.88 0.35
CA TYR A 140 12.95 -2.29 1.27
C TYR A 140 13.41 -3.24 2.38
N ARG A 141 14.65 -3.73 2.29
CA ARG A 141 15.27 -4.63 3.27
C ARG A 141 16.59 -4.10 3.81
N ALA A 142 16.94 -2.86 3.46
CA ALA A 142 18.11 -2.21 4.02
C ALA A 142 18.00 -2.16 5.55
N THR A 143 19.08 -2.49 6.21
CA THR A 143 19.22 -2.37 7.66
C THR A 143 20.28 -1.34 7.95
N ASP A 144 19.88 -0.29 8.64
CA ASP A 144 20.81 0.73 9.09
C ASP A 144 21.44 0.30 10.43
N PHE A 145 22.74 0.47 10.53
CA PHE A 145 23.47 0.20 11.73
C PHE A 145 24.35 1.40 12.11
N LYS A 146 24.10 1.97 13.27
CA LYS A 146 24.92 3.05 13.83
C LYS A 146 26.04 2.46 14.65
N VAL A 147 27.29 2.67 14.22
CA VAL A 147 28.47 2.27 14.98
C VAL A 147 28.58 3.11 16.26
N PRO A 148 28.51 2.52 17.45
CA PRO A 148 28.42 3.26 18.72
C PRO A 148 29.74 3.93 19.14
N GLY A 149 30.84 3.69 18.46
CA GLY A 149 32.14 4.27 18.77
C GLY A 149 33.26 3.72 17.92
N LYS A 150 34.50 3.99 18.31
CA LYS A 150 35.69 3.42 17.65
C LYS A 150 35.74 1.90 17.88
N GLY A 151 35.91 1.13 16.82
CA GLY A 151 35.97 -0.32 16.87
C GLY A 151 36.32 -0.93 15.52
N LYS A 152 36.32 -2.25 15.46
CA LYS A 152 36.48 -3.02 14.23
C LYS A 152 35.12 -3.53 13.79
N LEU A 153 34.71 -3.22 12.55
CA LEU A 153 33.53 -3.81 11.92
C LEU A 153 34.00 -5.01 11.07
N GLU A 154 33.49 -6.18 11.36
CA GLU A 154 33.66 -7.36 10.52
C GLU A 154 32.30 -7.73 9.91
N ILE A 155 32.28 -7.80 8.58
CA ILE A 155 31.11 -8.28 7.80
C ILE A 155 31.50 -9.65 7.26
N LYS A 156 30.77 -10.69 7.66
CA LYS A 156 30.97 -12.06 7.21
C LYS A 156 29.84 -12.49 6.28
#